data_fa49a6b5fa18a87b194bd243ce7912fc
#
_entry.id   fa49a6b5fa18a87b194bd243ce7912fc
#
_cell.length_a   1.000
_cell.length_b   1.000
_cell.length_c   1.000
_cell.angle_alpha   90.00
_cell.angle_beta   90.00
_cell.angle_gamma   90.00
#
_symmetry.space_group_name_H-M   'P 1'
#
loop_
_entity.id
_entity.type
_entity.pdbx_description
1 polymer ?
#
loop_
_entity_poly.entity_id
_entity_poly.type
_entity_poly.pdbx_seq_one_letter_code
_entity_poly.pdbx_strand_id
1 'polypeptide(L)'
;FVVNETAETFTPFKETLKKFATEAEKTANILEFSETETRKRIVDSLIAAAGWNVAKELTSTAEVGQEVEVDQQPNASGKGYADYVLWDDDASPLAVIEVKKASVEPELGRQQAKLYADSLEQKYGQRPIIFYTNGYDIWIWDDAGGYPPRKIHGYYAKNSLQYLVKYQRLRKLELNTLSPKAEIINRLYQTEAVKRVTERFTQKHRKSLVVMATGTGKTRVCIALIDVLIRAGWVKRVLFLCDRRELRKQAKNSFNNLIPTEPTRVITGSVDSSANERIFLATYPAMQKVFQSFDVGFFDLIVADESHRSVYNVYGDLFRYFDGLQIGLTATPVKFITKNTFELFLCEDEKPTAYYGLEDAINDSWLTKWKVIDYTTTFMRHGIKLETLTAKQLAELEEKGEDPQQYDFEPTEIDKVVYNKDTNRIIIIYQAEDGIRDVYGQTIGKSIIFARNHQHAVMLRQLFDEMYPQYGGNFCQVIDTYDPRAEQLIDDFKGNADGKNDQLKLAISVDMLDTGIDVPEIVNLVFAKPIKSQVKFWQMIGRGRRLSEDLYGPG
;
A
#
# COMPACT_ATOMS: atom_id res chain seq x y z
N PHE A 1 -10.77 10.17 22.20
CA PHE A 1 -12.04 9.40 22.27
C PHE A 1 -12.40 8.64 20.99
N VAL A 2 -11.59 8.65 19.93
CA VAL A 2 -11.85 7.87 18.69
C VAL A 2 -10.99 6.61 18.61
N VAL A 3 -10.01 6.45 19.49
CA VAL A 3 -9.08 5.31 19.44
C VAL A 3 -9.63 4.07 20.17
N ASN A 4 -10.60 4.23 21.07
CA ASN A 4 -11.18 3.08 21.82
C ASN A 4 -12.38 2.43 21.12
N GLU A 5 -13.14 3.13 20.30
CA GLU A 5 -14.29 2.54 19.59
C GLU A 5 -13.89 1.61 18.46
N THR A 6 -12.72 1.81 17.82
CA THR A 6 -12.25 0.92 16.76
C THR A 6 -11.64 -0.39 17.26
N ALA A 7 -11.18 -0.45 18.50
CA ALA A 7 -10.62 -1.68 19.07
C ALA A 7 -11.73 -2.62 19.57
N GLU A 8 -12.81 -2.09 20.11
CA GLU A 8 -13.93 -2.89 20.63
C GLU A 8 -14.83 -3.48 19.53
N THR A 9 -14.94 -2.83 18.38
CA THR A 9 -15.71 -3.36 17.23
C THR A 9 -14.98 -4.46 16.45
N PHE A 10 -13.65 -4.56 16.54
CA PHE A 10 -12.88 -5.60 15.84
C PHE A 10 -12.76 -6.91 16.61
N THR A 11 -12.83 -6.89 17.93
CA THR A 11 -12.79 -8.10 18.75
C THR A 11 -13.99 -9.03 18.52
N PRO A 12 -15.25 -8.52 18.46
CA PRO A 12 -16.41 -9.36 18.13
C PRO A 12 -16.36 -9.94 16.72
N PHE A 13 -15.85 -9.21 15.75
CA PHE A 13 -15.75 -9.70 14.36
C PHE A 13 -14.71 -10.82 14.21
N LYS A 14 -13.57 -10.71 14.89
CA LYS A 14 -12.53 -11.74 14.92
C LYS A 14 -12.98 -13.01 15.67
N GLU A 15 -13.74 -12.84 16.73
CA GLU A 15 -14.39 -13.95 17.45
C GLU A 15 -15.51 -14.57 16.63
N THR A 16 -16.28 -13.77 15.90
CA THR A 16 -17.32 -14.25 14.99
C THR A 16 -16.71 -15.04 13.83
N LEU A 17 -15.63 -14.56 13.22
CA LEU A 17 -14.90 -15.30 12.18
C LEU A 17 -14.28 -16.59 12.71
N LYS A 18 -13.72 -16.59 13.92
CA LYS A 18 -13.25 -17.81 14.59
C LYS A 18 -14.40 -18.77 14.88
N LYS A 19 -15.55 -18.28 15.33
CA LYS A 19 -16.76 -19.10 15.53
C LYS A 19 -17.23 -19.69 14.21
N PHE A 20 -17.33 -18.89 13.15
CA PHE A 20 -17.69 -19.40 11.81
C PHE A 20 -16.68 -20.41 11.27
N ALA A 21 -15.38 -20.19 11.45
CA ALA A 21 -14.36 -21.17 11.06
C ALA A 21 -14.50 -22.46 11.87
N THR A 22 -14.71 -22.37 13.19
CA THR A 22 -14.90 -23.54 14.05
C THR A 22 -16.24 -24.25 13.80
N GLU A 23 -17.30 -23.51 13.46
CA GLU A 23 -18.59 -24.09 13.05
C GLU A 23 -18.50 -24.71 11.65
N ALA A 24 -17.76 -24.12 10.72
CA ALA A 24 -17.49 -24.70 9.41
C ALA A 24 -16.66 -25.99 9.52
N GLU A 25 -15.62 -26.02 10.38
CA GLU A 25 -14.86 -27.23 10.69
C GLU A 25 -15.73 -28.29 11.37
N LYS A 26 -16.58 -27.91 12.32
CA LYS A 26 -17.54 -28.83 12.95
C LYS A 26 -18.56 -29.38 11.96
N THR A 27 -19.06 -28.52 11.06
CA THR A 27 -20.02 -28.90 10.02
C THR A 27 -19.34 -29.79 8.98
N ALA A 28 -18.09 -29.53 8.61
CA ALA A 28 -17.28 -30.38 7.75
C ALA A 28 -17.04 -31.78 8.39
N ASN A 29 -16.70 -31.79 9.67
CA ASN A 29 -16.54 -33.05 10.44
C ASN A 29 -17.86 -33.83 10.60
N ILE A 30 -19.01 -33.15 10.69
CA ILE A 30 -20.35 -33.78 10.79
C ILE A 30 -20.80 -34.32 9.42
N LEU A 31 -20.42 -33.66 8.32
CA LEU A 31 -20.79 -34.05 6.95
C LEU A 31 -19.96 -35.24 6.44
N GLU A 32 -18.82 -35.60 7.07
CA GLU A 32 -17.92 -36.72 6.70
C GLU A 32 -17.82 -36.95 5.19
N PHE A 33 -17.59 -35.88 4.43
CA PHE A 33 -17.45 -36.01 2.97
C PHE A 33 -16.33 -37.01 2.67
N SER A 34 -16.69 -38.04 1.92
CA SER A 34 -15.70 -38.91 1.30
C SER A 34 -14.79 -38.09 0.37
N GLU A 35 -13.65 -38.65 0.01
CA GLU A 35 -12.73 -38.01 -0.94
C GLU A 35 -13.42 -37.66 -2.26
N THR A 36 -14.25 -38.58 -2.77
CA THR A 36 -15.06 -38.37 -3.99
C THR A 36 -16.07 -37.22 -3.83
N GLU A 37 -16.71 -37.10 -2.67
CA GLU A 37 -17.65 -35.99 -2.40
C GLU A 37 -16.92 -34.65 -2.23
N THR A 38 -15.74 -34.64 -1.58
CA THR A 38 -14.89 -33.46 -1.48
C THR A 38 -14.50 -32.96 -2.87
N ARG A 39 -14.11 -33.86 -3.77
CA ARG A 39 -13.81 -33.53 -5.18
C ARG A 39 -15.02 -32.90 -5.86
N LYS A 40 -16.15 -33.60 -5.94
CA LYS A 40 -17.35 -33.15 -6.66
C LYS A 40 -17.98 -31.89 -6.11
N ARG A 41 -18.02 -31.69 -4.81
CA ARG A 41 -18.74 -30.58 -4.18
C ARG A 41 -17.91 -29.33 -3.99
N ILE A 42 -16.61 -29.47 -3.78
CA ILE A 42 -15.72 -28.36 -3.42
C ILE A 42 -14.68 -28.12 -4.50
N VAL A 43 -13.84 -29.13 -4.78
CA VAL A 43 -12.66 -28.95 -5.64
C VAL A 43 -13.05 -28.63 -7.09
N ASP A 44 -14.04 -29.34 -7.67
CA ASP A 44 -14.55 -29.03 -9.01
C ASP A 44 -15.02 -27.57 -9.16
N SER A 45 -15.74 -27.09 -8.14
CA SER A 45 -16.22 -25.70 -8.12
C SER A 45 -15.09 -24.68 -8.03
N LEU A 46 -14.03 -24.98 -7.28
CA LEU A 46 -12.86 -24.11 -7.13
C LEU A 46 -11.99 -24.09 -8.40
N ILE A 47 -11.83 -25.24 -9.05
CA ILE A 47 -11.11 -25.34 -10.34
C ILE A 47 -11.90 -24.57 -11.42
N ALA A 48 -13.24 -24.76 -11.47
CA ALA A 48 -14.10 -24.03 -12.40
C ALA A 48 -14.11 -22.51 -12.14
N ALA A 49 -14.07 -22.07 -10.87
CA ALA A 49 -13.96 -20.67 -10.51
C ALA A 49 -12.65 -20.02 -10.99
N ALA A 50 -11.57 -20.80 -11.14
CA ALA A 50 -10.32 -20.35 -11.76
C ALA A 50 -10.37 -20.33 -13.30
N GLY A 51 -11.51 -20.65 -13.91
CA GLY A 51 -11.73 -20.57 -15.35
C GLY A 51 -11.44 -21.87 -16.13
N TRP A 52 -11.21 -22.98 -15.44
CA TRP A 52 -10.98 -24.27 -16.09
C TRP A 52 -12.30 -24.96 -16.46
N ASN A 53 -12.29 -25.64 -17.61
CA ASN A 53 -13.43 -26.42 -18.06
C ASN A 53 -13.46 -27.79 -17.36
N VAL A 54 -14.20 -27.89 -16.26
CA VAL A 54 -14.35 -29.12 -15.46
C VAL A 54 -15.63 -29.85 -15.92
N ALA A 55 -15.49 -31.11 -16.34
CA ALA A 55 -16.65 -31.94 -16.66
C ALA A 55 -17.32 -32.45 -15.38
N LYS A 56 -18.63 -32.72 -15.49
CA LYS A 56 -19.38 -33.37 -14.42
C LYS A 56 -19.09 -34.88 -14.40
N GLU A 57 -19.29 -35.52 -13.25
CA GLU A 57 -19.29 -36.99 -13.10
C GLU A 57 -17.95 -37.70 -13.35
N LEU A 58 -16.84 -37.16 -12.86
CA LEU A 58 -15.48 -37.77 -12.94
C LEU A 58 -15.04 -38.09 -14.39
N THR A 59 -15.53 -37.32 -15.36
CA THR A 59 -15.06 -37.40 -16.74
C THR A 59 -14.03 -36.33 -17.05
N SER A 60 -13.07 -36.66 -17.90
CA SER A 60 -12.03 -35.72 -18.31
C SER A 60 -12.46 -34.82 -19.45
N THR A 61 -12.00 -33.57 -19.44
CA THR A 61 -12.04 -32.66 -20.58
C THR A 61 -10.64 -32.53 -21.20
N ALA A 62 -10.51 -31.74 -22.26
CA ALA A 62 -9.19 -31.44 -22.83
C ALA A 62 -8.30 -30.64 -21.87
N GLU A 63 -8.89 -29.89 -20.95
CA GLU A 63 -8.16 -29.03 -20.00
C GLU A 63 -7.98 -29.65 -18.62
N VAL A 64 -8.93 -30.48 -18.17
CA VAL A 64 -8.93 -31.08 -16.84
C VAL A 64 -9.09 -32.58 -16.94
N GLY A 65 -8.01 -33.32 -16.74
CA GLY A 65 -8.03 -34.77 -16.58
C GLY A 65 -8.47 -35.15 -15.18
N GLN A 66 -9.36 -36.10 -15.03
CA GLN A 66 -9.79 -36.66 -13.76
C GLN A 66 -9.41 -38.14 -13.68
N GLU A 67 -8.97 -38.65 -12.52
CA GLU A 67 -8.48 -40.02 -12.33
C GLU A 67 -7.43 -40.41 -13.36
N VAL A 68 -6.44 -39.55 -13.56
CA VAL A 68 -5.43 -39.75 -14.60
C VAL A 68 -4.41 -40.80 -14.17
N GLU A 69 -4.33 -41.91 -14.95
CA GLU A 69 -3.36 -42.97 -14.70
C GLU A 69 -1.92 -42.46 -14.86
N VAL A 70 -1.11 -42.70 -13.86
CA VAL A 70 0.31 -42.37 -13.79
C VAL A 70 1.13 -43.63 -13.48
N ASP A 71 2.24 -43.77 -14.16
CA ASP A 71 3.12 -44.93 -14.06
C ASP A 71 4.18 -44.77 -12.97
N GLN A 72 5.00 -45.82 -12.75
CA GLN A 72 6.17 -45.80 -11.86
C GLN A 72 5.88 -45.44 -10.39
N GLN A 73 4.76 -45.85 -9.91
CA GLN A 73 4.39 -45.65 -8.51
C GLN A 73 5.02 -46.73 -7.62
N PRO A 74 5.41 -46.41 -6.37
CA PRO A 74 6.06 -47.33 -5.43
C PRO A 74 5.04 -48.31 -4.81
N ASN A 75 4.28 -48.99 -5.66
CA ASN A 75 3.30 -50.01 -5.25
C ASN A 75 3.43 -51.23 -6.16
N ALA A 76 2.76 -52.33 -5.81
CA ALA A 76 2.88 -53.62 -6.52
C ALA A 76 2.44 -53.55 -7.99
N SER A 77 1.53 -52.66 -8.34
CA SER A 77 1.05 -52.47 -9.73
C SER A 77 1.93 -51.53 -10.55
N GLY A 78 2.77 -50.73 -9.89
CA GLY A 78 3.52 -49.66 -10.53
C GLY A 78 2.66 -48.51 -11.04
N LYS A 79 1.36 -48.52 -10.77
CA LYS A 79 0.36 -47.54 -11.26
C LYS A 79 -0.29 -46.78 -10.13
N GLY A 80 -0.66 -45.54 -10.40
CA GLY A 80 -1.47 -44.68 -9.54
C GLY A 80 -2.45 -43.85 -10.35
N TYR A 81 -3.32 -43.14 -9.68
CA TYR A 81 -4.31 -42.28 -10.31
C TYR A 81 -4.26 -40.92 -9.66
N ALA A 82 -3.86 -39.91 -10.42
CA ALA A 82 -3.90 -38.52 -9.97
C ALA A 82 -5.33 -38.02 -10.01
N ASP A 83 -5.81 -37.44 -8.91
CA ASP A 83 -7.19 -36.96 -8.83
C ASP A 83 -7.52 -35.98 -9.94
N TYR A 84 -6.61 -34.99 -10.18
CA TYR A 84 -6.73 -34.09 -11.34
C TYR A 84 -5.36 -33.81 -11.93
N VAL A 85 -5.35 -33.63 -13.27
CA VAL A 85 -4.22 -33.04 -14.00
C VAL A 85 -4.77 -31.89 -14.84
N LEU A 86 -4.19 -30.72 -14.70
CA LEU A 86 -4.53 -29.54 -15.49
C LEU A 86 -3.60 -29.49 -16.71
N TRP A 87 -4.21 -29.50 -17.90
CA TRP A 87 -3.48 -29.62 -19.16
C TRP A 87 -3.39 -28.29 -19.91
N ASP A 88 -2.28 -28.10 -20.56
CA ASP A 88 -2.09 -27.02 -21.53
C ASP A 88 -2.71 -27.35 -22.90
N ASP A 89 -2.72 -26.38 -23.81
CA ASP A 89 -3.24 -26.53 -25.17
C ASP A 89 -2.44 -27.54 -26.01
N ASP A 90 -1.18 -27.75 -25.67
CA ASP A 90 -0.28 -28.75 -26.29
C ASP A 90 -0.31 -30.11 -25.57
N ALA A 91 -1.27 -30.33 -24.70
CA ALA A 91 -1.41 -31.53 -23.87
C ALA A 91 -0.24 -31.81 -22.92
N SER A 92 0.58 -30.81 -22.60
CA SER A 92 1.59 -30.90 -21.53
C SER A 92 0.95 -30.61 -20.16
N PRO A 93 1.42 -31.25 -19.06
CA PRO A 93 0.82 -31.06 -17.75
C PRO A 93 1.29 -29.73 -17.13
N LEU A 94 0.34 -28.83 -16.82
CA LEU A 94 0.60 -27.59 -16.10
C LEU A 94 0.57 -27.78 -14.58
N ALA A 95 -0.37 -28.60 -14.09
CA ALA A 95 -0.46 -28.90 -12.67
C ALA A 95 -1.02 -30.30 -12.41
N VAL A 96 -0.68 -30.86 -11.23
CA VAL A 96 -1.32 -32.04 -10.65
C VAL A 96 -1.95 -31.65 -9.32
N ILE A 97 -3.12 -32.19 -9.03
CA ILE A 97 -3.86 -31.92 -7.80
C ILE A 97 -4.18 -33.25 -7.13
N GLU A 98 -3.80 -33.39 -5.87
CA GLU A 98 -4.14 -34.49 -4.99
C GLU A 98 -5.16 -34.02 -3.95
N VAL A 99 -6.23 -34.76 -3.79
CA VAL A 99 -7.32 -34.43 -2.87
C VAL A 99 -7.37 -35.44 -1.73
N LYS A 100 -7.56 -34.94 -0.52
CA LYS A 100 -7.86 -35.74 0.67
C LYS A 100 -9.26 -35.45 1.17
N LYS A 101 -9.79 -36.32 2.02
CA LYS A 101 -11.09 -36.10 2.68
C LYS A 101 -11.10 -34.75 3.38
N ALA A 102 -12.26 -34.11 3.42
CA ALA A 102 -12.46 -32.80 4.05
C ALA A 102 -12.00 -32.75 5.53
N SER A 103 -12.07 -33.88 6.23
CA SER A 103 -11.64 -34.03 7.64
C SER A 103 -10.15 -34.38 7.83
N VAL A 104 -9.39 -34.51 6.74
CA VAL A 104 -7.98 -34.94 6.76
C VAL A 104 -7.07 -33.77 6.40
N GLU A 105 -5.92 -33.66 7.05
CA GLU A 105 -4.92 -32.65 6.73
C GLU A 105 -4.37 -32.86 5.30
N PRO A 106 -4.36 -31.81 4.45
CA PRO A 106 -3.89 -31.90 3.07
C PRO A 106 -2.44 -32.40 2.95
N GLU A 107 -1.61 -32.10 3.95
CA GLU A 107 -0.17 -32.43 3.97
C GLU A 107 0.09 -33.93 3.83
N LEU A 108 -0.87 -34.79 4.21
CA LEU A 108 -0.78 -36.23 4.00
C LEU A 108 -0.81 -36.61 2.50
N GLY A 109 -1.35 -35.77 1.62
CA GLY A 109 -1.33 -35.95 0.17
C GLY A 109 -0.05 -35.47 -0.51
N ARG A 110 0.77 -34.68 0.16
CA ARG A 110 1.96 -34.02 -0.44
C ARG A 110 2.93 -34.98 -1.13
N GLN A 111 3.30 -36.07 -0.46
CA GLN A 111 4.25 -37.02 -1.01
C GLN A 111 3.66 -37.77 -2.22
N GLN A 112 2.38 -38.10 -2.17
CA GLN A 112 1.67 -38.75 -3.26
C GLN A 112 1.59 -37.83 -4.49
N ALA A 113 1.19 -36.56 -4.28
CA ALA A 113 1.16 -35.56 -5.34
C ALA A 113 2.55 -35.35 -6.00
N LYS A 114 3.62 -35.40 -5.19
CA LYS A 114 4.98 -35.31 -5.71
C LYS A 114 5.32 -36.49 -6.61
N LEU A 115 5.02 -37.71 -6.19
CA LEU A 115 5.28 -38.93 -6.99
C LEU A 115 4.49 -38.90 -8.32
N TYR A 116 3.28 -38.35 -8.33
CA TYR A 116 2.51 -38.15 -9.55
C TYR A 116 3.15 -37.12 -10.46
N ALA A 117 3.64 -36.01 -9.89
CA ALA A 117 4.39 -35.01 -10.65
C ALA A 117 5.68 -35.58 -11.24
N ASP A 118 6.43 -36.44 -10.49
CA ASP A 118 7.62 -37.13 -10.97
C ASP A 118 7.30 -38.02 -12.21
N SER A 119 6.20 -38.78 -12.17
CA SER A 119 5.73 -39.62 -13.28
C SER A 119 5.31 -38.78 -14.51
N LEU A 120 4.54 -37.69 -14.29
CA LEU A 120 4.12 -36.80 -15.35
C LEU A 120 5.30 -36.12 -16.03
N GLU A 121 6.29 -35.65 -15.27
CA GLU A 121 7.51 -35.05 -15.80
C GLU A 121 8.27 -36.03 -16.69
N GLN A 122 8.44 -37.26 -16.23
CA GLN A 122 9.12 -38.29 -17.00
C GLN A 122 8.41 -38.62 -18.32
N LYS A 123 7.07 -38.64 -18.29
CA LYS A 123 6.26 -38.99 -19.48
C LYS A 123 6.16 -37.85 -20.47
N TYR A 124 6.02 -36.62 -20.00
CA TYR A 124 5.72 -35.45 -20.83
C TYR A 124 6.89 -34.47 -20.96
N GLY A 125 7.98 -34.64 -20.19
CA GLY A 125 9.15 -33.75 -20.21
C GLY A 125 8.92 -32.40 -19.55
N GLN A 126 7.77 -32.20 -18.89
CA GLN A 126 7.41 -30.95 -18.20
C GLN A 126 7.03 -31.23 -16.75
N ARG A 127 7.72 -30.60 -15.80
CA ARG A 127 7.38 -30.67 -14.38
C ARG A 127 6.12 -29.84 -14.10
N PRO A 128 4.99 -30.46 -13.69
CA PRO A 128 3.79 -29.73 -13.32
C PRO A 128 3.98 -29.01 -11.98
N ILE A 129 3.12 -28.01 -11.71
CA ILE A 129 2.93 -27.46 -10.36
C ILE A 129 2.16 -28.49 -9.53
N ILE A 130 2.55 -28.64 -8.29
CA ILE A 130 1.92 -29.57 -7.36
C ILE A 130 0.91 -28.83 -6.49
N PHE A 131 -0.35 -29.28 -6.53
CA PHE A 131 -1.36 -28.87 -5.56
C PHE A 131 -1.78 -30.07 -4.73
N TYR A 132 -2.04 -29.84 -3.45
CA TYR A 132 -2.68 -30.82 -2.58
C TYR A 132 -3.70 -30.12 -1.67
N THR A 133 -4.83 -30.77 -1.43
CA THR A 133 -5.98 -30.12 -0.79
C THR A 133 -6.88 -31.11 -0.07
N ASN A 134 -7.67 -30.59 0.88
CA ASN A 134 -8.84 -31.27 1.44
C ASN A 134 -10.16 -30.54 1.07
N GLY A 135 -10.10 -29.67 0.05
CA GLY A 135 -11.21 -28.85 -0.38
C GLY A 135 -11.30 -27.49 0.31
N TYR A 136 -10.93 -27.39 1.58
CA TYR A 136 -10.92 -26.12 2.34
C TYR A 136 -9.55 -25.47 2.32
N ASP A 137 -8.51 -26.23 2.52
CA ASP A 137 -7.13 -25.80 2.50
C ASP A 137 -6.48 -26.26 1.21
N ILE A 138 -5.97 -25.29 0.43
CA ILE A 138 -5.26 -25.53 -0.83
C ILE A 138 -3.81 -25.16 -0.63
N TRP A 139 -2.93 -26.09 -0.95
CA TRP A 139 -1.49 -25.89 -0.93
C TRP A 139 -0.92 -25.96 -2.33
N ILE A 140 0.02 -25.08 -2.63
CA ILE A 140 0.82 -25.08 -3.86
C ILE A 140 2.27 -25.38 -3.52
N TRP A 141 2.91 -26.21 -4.35
CA TRP A 141 4.32 -26.50 -4.26
C TRP A 141 4.97 -26.42 -5.64
N ASP A 142 5.76 -25.39 -5.85
CA ASP A 142 6.64 -25.21 -7.00
C ASP A 142 8.03 -25.71 -6.65
N ASP A 143 8.20 -27.04 -6.62
CA ASP A 143 9.46 -27.70 -6.25
C ASP A 143 10.56 -27.45 -7.28
N ALA A 144 10.24 -27.42 -8.56
CA ALA A 144 11.18 -27.07 -9.62
C ALA A 144 11.66 -25.61 -9.53
N GLY A 145 10.82 -24.70 -9.05
CA GLY A 145 11.21 -23.32 -8.74
C GLY A 145 12.00 -23.18 -7.42
N GLY A 146 12.11 -24.28 -6.65
CA GLY A 146 12.81 -24.32 -5.37
C GLY A 146 12.07 -23.59 -4.24
N TYR A 147 10.75 -23.38 -4.36
CA TYR A 147 9.94 -22.80 -3.30
C TYR A 147 9.35 -23.87 -2.39
N PRO A 148 9.34 -23.65 -1.06
CA PRO A 148 8.64 -24.55 -0.15
C PRO A 148 7.13 -24.54 -0.41
N PRO A 149 6.42 -25.62 0.00
CA PRO A 149 4.95 -25.63 -0.03
C PRO A 149 4.37 -24.45 0.75
N ARG A 150 3.25 -23.90 0.26
CA ARG A 150 2.54 -22.79 0.89
C ARG A 150 1.05 -22.87 0.66
N LYS A 151 0.27 -22.38 1.64
CA LYS A 151 -1.17 -22.29 1.54
C LYS A 151 -1.59 -21.13 0.64
N ILE A 152 -2.59 -21.36 -0.21
CA ILE A 152 -3.17 -20.37 -1.13
C ILE A 152 -4.70 -20.37 -1.01
N HIS A 153 -5.34 -19.36 -1.62
CA HIS A 153 -6.79 -19.14 -1.48
C HIS A 153 -7.62 -19.49 -2.74
N GLY A 154 -7.06 -20.25 -3.66
CA GLY A 154 -7.72 -20.69 -4.89
C GLY A 154 -6.74 -21.32 -5.87
N TYR A 155 -7.24 -21.79 -7.01
CA TYR A 155 -6.37 -22.29 -8.08
C TYR A 155 -5.98 -21.19 -9.05
N TYR A 156 -4.87 -21.39 -9.73
CA TYR A 156 -4.39 -20.52 -10.80
C TYR A 156 -5.22 -20.73 -12.07
N ALA A 157 -5.51 -19.66 -12.79
CA ALA A 157 -6.03 -19.77 -14.15
C ALA A 157 -4.97 -20.34 -15.11
N LYS A 158 -5.42 -20.87 -16.25
CA LYS A 158 -4.58 -21.52 -17.26
C LYS A 158 -3.40 -20.64 -17.69
N ASN A 159 -3.67 -19.38 -18.05
CA ASN A 159 -2.65 -18.44 -18.50
C ASN A 159 -1.62 -18.09 -17.41
N SER A 160 -2.02 -18.10 -16.14
CA SER A 160 -1.12 -17.86 -15.01
C SER A 160 -0.20 -19.08 -14.77
N LEU A 161 -0.73 -20.31 -14.86
CA LEU A 161 0.10 -21.52 -14.81
C LEU A 161 1.02 -21.65 -16.03
N GLN A 162 0.54 -21.34 -17.24
CA GLN A 162 1.38 -21.33 -18.44
C GLN A 162 2.57 -20.39 -18.27
N TYR A 163 2.33 -19.18 -17.76
CA TYR A 163 3.42 -18.23 -17.49
C TYR A 163 4.41 -18.76 -16.46
N LEU A 164 3.92 -19.31 -15.36
CA LEU A 164 4.77 -19.85 -14.29
C LEU A 164 5.63 -21.03 -14.80
N VAL A 165 5.02 -22.00 -15.45
CA VAL A 165 5.68 -23.25 -15.86
C VAL A 165 6.56 -23.07 -17.09
N LYS A 166 6.04 -22.43 -18.16
CA LYS A 166 6.70 -22.39 -19.47
C LYS A 166 7.60 -21.17 -19.68
N TYR A 167 7.31 -20.03 -19.00
CA TYR A 167 8.05 -18.80 -19.25
C TYR A 167 8.93 -18.38 -18.07
N GLN A 168 8.39 -18.34 -16.88
CA GLN A 168 9.12 -17.85 -15.71
C GLN A 168 10.28 -18.79 -15.34
N ARG A 169 10.04 -20.11 -15.34
CA ARG A 169 11.09 -21.10 -15.05
C ARG A 169 12.21 -21.12 -16.08
N LEU A 170 11.87 -21.00 -17.37
CA LEU A 170 12.83 -21.14 -18.48
C LEU A 170 13.61 -19.85 -18.79
N ARG A 171 13.02 -18.67 -18.51
CA ARG A 171 13.59 -17.37 -18.89
C ARG A 171 14.08 -16.55 -17.70
N LYS A 172 13.98 -17.06 -16.50
CA LYS A 172 14.32 -16.38 -15.27
C LYS A 172 15.83 -16.21 -15.15
N LEU A 173 16.29 -14.95 -15.22
CA LEU A 173 17.69 -14.61 -15.00
C LEU A 173 17.99 -14.48 -13.51
N GLU A 174 19.24 -14.69 -13.13
CA GLU A 174 19.71 -14.41 -11.78
C GLU A 174 19.64 -12.90 -11.51
N LEU A 175 18.98 -12.50 -10.41
CA LEU A 175 18.73 -11.09 -10.09
C LEU A 175 20.01 -10.29 -9.85
N ASN A 176 21.07 -10.93 -9.37
CA ASN A 176 22.38 -10.32 -9.14
C ASN A 176 23.14 -9.95 -10.43
N THR A 177 22.70 -10.45 -11.58
CA THR A 177 23.32 -10.14 -12.88
C THR A 177 22.78 -8.84 -13.49
N LEU A 178 21.71 -8.29 -12.93
CA LEU A 178 21.05 -7.09 -13.44
C LEU A 178 21.18 -5.93 -12.46
N SER A 179 21.70 -4.82 -12.95
CA SER A 179 21.74 -3.57 -12.19
C SER A 179 20.52 -2.71 -12.50
N PRO A 180 20.06 -1.91 -11.53
CA PRO A 180 19.07 -0.86 -11.78
C PRO A 180 19.58 0.14 -12.83
N LYS A 181 18.68 0.69 -13.64
CA LYS A 181 19.02 1.73 -14.62
C LYS A 181 19.33 3.05 -13.91
N ALA A 182 20.42 3.72 -14.32
CA ALA A 182 20.86 4.98 -13.71
C ALA A 182 19.84 6.12 -13.92
N GLU A 183 19.04 6.06 -15.00
CA GLU A 183 17.97 7.02 -15.24
C GLU A 183 16.84 6.94 -14.23
N ILE A 184 16.65 5.74 -13.63
CA ILE A 184 15.63 5.53 -12.60
C ILE A 184 16.18 5.89 -11.22
N ILE A 185 17.33 5.31 -10.83
CA ILE A 185 18.00 5.56 -9.55
C ILE A 185 19.50 5.70 -9.74
N ASN A 186 20.11 6.66 -9.06
CA ASN A 186 21.54 6.95 -9.15
C ASN A 186 22.22 7.17 -7.79
N ARG A 187 21.49 6.98 -6.67
CA ARG A 187 22.01 7.15 -5.32
C ARG A 187 22.37 5.79 -4.72
N LEU A 188 23.49 5.73 -4.02
CA LEU A 188 24.02 4.47 -3.47
C LEU A 188 23.01 3.74 -2.58
N TYR A 189 22.37 4.43 -1.65
CA TYR A 189 21.37 3.84 -0.76
C TYR A 189 20.13 3.29 -1.49
N GLN A 190 19.76 3.88 -2.64
CA GLN A 190 18.65 3.39 -3.48
C GLN A 190 19.05 2.06 -4.15
N THR A 191 20.25 2.00 -4.70
CA THR A 191 20.81 0.78 -5.29
C THR A 191 20.95 -0.33 -4.25
N GLU A 192 21.41 0.01 -3.05
CA GLU A 192 21.52 -0.93 -1.93
C GLU A 192 20.14 -1.47 -1.51
N ALA A 193 19.12 -0.63 -1.47
CA ALA A 193 17.76 -1.07 -1.17
C ALA A 193 17.23 -2.07 -2.22
N VAL A 194 17.45 -1.81 -3.51
CA VAL A 194 17.08 -2.76 -4.58
C VAL A 194 17.83 -4.07 -4.41
N LYS A 195 19.15 -4.01 -4.17
CA LYS A 195 20.00 -5.19 -3.99
C LYS A 195 19.51 -6.07 -2.84
N ARG A 196 19.24 -5.52 -1.67
CA ARG A 196 18.74 -6.27 -0.50
C ARG A 196 17.42 -6.98 -0.77
N VAL A 197 16.50 -6.33 -1.49
CA VAL A 197 15.22 -6.95 -1.86
C VAL A 197 15.44 -8.07 -2.87
N THR A 198 16.27 -7.87 -3.89
CA THR A 198 16.56 -8.90 -4.90
C THR A 198 17.31 -10.09 -4.31
N GLU A 199 18.25 -9.88 -3.38
CA GLU A 199 18.93 -10.94 -2.62
C GLU A 199 17.93 -11.76 -1.82
N ARG A 200 16.99 -11.11 -1.11
CA ARG A 200 15.96 -11.80 -0.34
C ARG A 200 15.07 -12.67 -1.24
N PHE A 201 14.68 -12.18 -2.41
CA PHE A 201 13.90 -12.96 -3.37
C PHE A 201 14.70 -14.12 -3.96
N THR A 202 15.99 -13.94 -4.23
CA THR A 202 16.89 -15.02 -4.67
C THR A 202 16.99 -16.13 -3.61
N GLN A 203 16.97 -15.77 -2.34
CA GLN A 203 16.91 -16.70 -1.20
C GLN A 203 15.54 -17.37 -1.01
N LYS A 204 14.61 -17.20 -1.97
CA LYS A 204 13.26 -17.79 -1.97
C LYS A 204 12.30 -17.21 -0.93
N HIS A 205 12.66 -16.13 -0.27
CA HIS A 205 11.67 -15.34 0.46
C HIS A 205 10.73 -14.66 -0.55
N ARG A 206 9.45 -14.53 -0.21
CA ARG A 206 8.45 -13.98 -1.12
C ARG A 206 7.99 -12.58 -0.70
N LYS A 207 8.45 -12.09 0.45
CA LYS A 207 8.01 -10.83 1.04
C LYS A 207 9.19 -9.99 1.48
N SER A 208 9.05 -8.68 1.33
CA SER A 208 10.08 -7.69 1.69
C SER A 208 9.43 -6.42 2.22
N LEU A 209 10.08 -5.75 3.16
CA LEU A 209 9.69 -4.44 3.67
C LEU A 209 10.83 -3.44 3.46
N VAL A 210 10.53 -2.35 2.78
CA VAL A 210 11.48 -1.26 2.53
C VAL A 210 11.01 -0.03 3.31
N VAL A 211 11.83 0.44 4.21
CA VAL A 211 11.57 1.62 5.04
C VAL A 211 12.52 2.72 4.61
N MET A 212 11.98 3.80 4.06
CA MET A 212 12.77 4.94 3.59
C MET A 212 12.08 6.25 3.96
N ALA A 213 12.82 7.22 4.43
CA ALA A 213 12.30 8.53 4.78
C ALA A 213 11.55 9.20 3.61
N THR A 214 10.57 10.05 3.92
CA THR A 214 9.89 10.86 2.90
C THR A 214 10.89 11.76 2.17
N GLY A 215 10.81 11.83 0.84
CA GLY A 215 11.73 12.64 0.02
C GLY A 215 13.00 11.91 -0.45
N THR A 216 13.27 10.67 0.01
CA THR A 216 14.45 9.89 -0.41
C THR A 216 14.24 9.07 -1.68
N GLY A 217 13.07 9.18 -2.33
CA GLY A 217 12.80 8.54 -3.61
C GLY A 217 12.27 7.10 -3.52
N LYS A 218 11.45 6.76 -2.51
CA LYS A 218 10.79 5.45 -2.38
C LYS A 218 10.14 4.96 -3.68
N THR A 219 9.37 5.81 -4.35
CA THR A 219 8.70 5.47 -5.61
C THR A 219 9.70 5.12 -6.71
N ARG A 220 10.83 5.85 -6.80
CA ARG A 220 11.89 5.55 -7.78
C ARG A 220 12.56 4.20 -7.49
N VAL A 221 12.84 3.89 -6.21
CA VAL A 221 13.38 2.58 -5.79
C VAL A 221 12.41 1.46 -6.17
N CYS A 222 11.11 1.67 -5.93
CA CYS A 222 10.08 0.72 -6.33
C CYS A 222 10.06 0.48 -7.83
N ILE A 223 10.08 1.54 -8.64
CA ILE A 223 10.08 1.44 -10.12
C ILE A 223 11.35 0.77 -10.62
N ALA A 224 12.51 1.08 -10.03
CA ALA A 224 13.78 0.42 -10.36
C ALA A 224 13.75 -1.08 -10.06
N LEU A 225 13.16 -1.46 -8.92
CA LEU A 225 13.00 -2.85 -8.54
C LEU A 225 12.05 -3.60 -9.49
N ILE A 226 10.93 -2.98 -9.85
CA ILE A 226 9.98 -3.53 -10.84
C ILE A 226 10.67 -3.71 -12.21
N ASP A 227 11.42 -2.72 -12.69
CA ASP A 227 12.18 -2.80 -13.94
C ASP A 227 13.18 -3.96 -13.91
N VAL A 228 13.93 -4.13 -12.82
CA VAL A 228 14.86 -5.26 -12.65
C VAL A 228 14.13 -6.60 -12.70
N LEU A 229 13.02 -6.74 -11.96
CA LEU A 229 12.26 -7.99 -11.89
C LEU A 229 11.60 -8.35 -13.23
N ILE A 230 11.10 -7.36 -13.98
CA ILE A 230 10.54 -7.57 -15.33
C ILE A 230 11.63 -7.99 -16.30
N ARG A 231 12.75 -7.28 -16.35
CA ARG A 231 13.89 -7.62 -17.24
C ARG A 231 14.49 -8.99 -16.93
N ALA A 232 14.49 -9.39 -15.65
CA ALA A 232 14.95 -10.71 -15.22
C ALA A 232 13.95 -11.83 -15.54
N GLY A 233 12.73 -11.54 -16.01
CA GLY A 233 11.70 -12.54 -16.25
C GLY A 233 11.06 -13.11 -14.98
N TRP A 234 11.25 -12.45 -13.84
CA TRP A 234 10.65 -12.86 -12.56
C TRP A 234 9.19 -12.44 -12.43
N VAL A 235 8.81 -11.33 -13.07
CA VAL A 235 7.51 -10.69 -12.94
C VAL A 235 7.00 -10.30 -14.33
N LYS A 236 5.74 -10.60 -14.59
CA LYS A 236 5.00 -10.16 -15.78
C LYS A 236 3.97 -9.09 -15.43
N ARG A 237 3.19 -9.31 -14.36
CA ARG A 237 2.12 -8.42 -13.93
C ARG A 237 2.36 -7.92 -12.52
N VAL A 238 2.28 -6.62 -12.35
CA VAL A 238 2.51 -5.90 -11.08
C VAL A 238 1.22 -5.23 -10.64
N LEU A 239 0.84 -5.39 -9.39
CA LEU A 239 -0.19 -4.60 -8.72
C LEU A 239 0.48 -3.59 -7.80
N PHE A 240 0.33 -2.30 -8.10
CA PHE A 240 0.77 -1.21 -7.25
C PHE A 240 -0.43 -0.64 -6.49
N LEU A 241 -0.39 -0.72 -5.17
CA LEU A 241 -1.43 -0.29 -4.25
C LEU A 241 -1.00 0.96 -3.51
N CYS A 242 -1.89 1.95 -3.46
CA CYS A 242 -1.70 3.18 -2.70
C CYS A 242 -2.98 3.60 -1.97
N ASP A 243 -2.84 4.51 -1.02
CA ASP A 243 -3.96 4.93 -0.17
C ASP A 243 -4.94 5.87 -0.89
N ARG A 244 -4.44 6.80 -1.72
CA ARG A 244 -5.23 7.90 -2.30
C ARG A 244 -5.13 7.98 -3.82
N ARG A 245 -6.15 8.59 -4.44
CA ARG A 245 -6.21 8.81 -5.90
C ARG A 245 -5.06 9.66 -6.41
N GLU A 246 -4.66 10.69 -5.67
CA GLU A 246 -3.56 11.59 -6.01
C GLU A 246 -2.23 10.84 -6.04
N LEU A 247 -1.97 9.96 -5.05
CA LEU A 247 -0.79 9.09 -5.03
C LEU A 247 -0.79 8.13 -6.24
N ARG A 248 -1.95 7.60 -6.60
CA ARG A 248 -2.10 6.76 -7.78
C ARG A 248 -1.81 7.52 -9.07
N LYS A 249 -2.30 8.77 -9.21
CA LYS A 249 -2.01 9.65 -10.35
C LYS A 249 -0.52 9.93 -10.46
N GLN A 250 0.13 10.27 -9.35
CA GLN A 250 1.58 10.51 -9.30
C GLN A 250 2.39 9.24 -9.63
N ALA A 251 2.02 8.10 -9.06
CA ALA A 251 2.66 6.82 -9.36
C ALA A 251 2.55 6.51 -10.87
N LYS A 252 1.35 6.66 -11.46
CA LYS A 252 1.14 6.47 -12.90
C LYS A 252 2.07 7.35 -13.73
N ASN A 253 2.15 8.64 -13.41
CA ASN A 253 3.03 9.56 -14.13
C ASN A 253 4.51 9.15 -13.97
N SER A 254 4.92 8.74 -12.77
CA SER A 254 6.28 8.26 -12.53
C SER A 254 6.60 6.98 -13.31
N PHE A 255 5.67 6.02 -13.38
CA PHE A 255 5.82 4.82 -14.20
C PHE A 255 5.96 5.16 -15.68
N ASN A 256 5.07 6.00 -16.21
CA ASN A 256 5.09 6.40 -17.62
C ASN A 256 6.37 7.16 -18.00
N ASN A 257 6.93 7.94 -17.07
CA ASN A 257 8.16 8.71 -17.32
C ASN A 257 9.42 7.86 -17.20
N LEU A 258 9.48 6.93 -16.24
CA LEU A 258 10.72 6.19 -15.92
C LEU A 258 10.82 4.84 -16.64
N ILE A 259 9.69 4.19 -16.93
CA ILE A 259 9.62 2.93 -17.68
C ILE A 259 8.49 2.98 -18.73
N PRO A 260 8.57 3.88 -19.72
CA PRO A 260 7.49 4.12 -20.68
C PRO A 260 7.16 2.91 -21.57
N THR A 261 8.04 1.93 -21.65
CA THR A 261 7.83 0.69 -22.39
C THR A 261 6.85 -0.28 -21.71
N GLU A 262 6.57 -0.07 -20.43
CA GLU A 262 5.70 -0.94 -19.64
C GLU A 262 4.30 -0.30 -19.52
N PRO A 263 3.28 -0.83 -20.22
CA PRO A 263 1.96 -0.22 -20.21
C PRO A 263 1.31 -0.29 -18.83
N THR A 264 0.68 0.84 -18.44
CA THR A 264 0.04 1.02 -17.13
C THR A 264 -1.48 1.04 -17.25
N ARG A 265 -2.19 0.39 -16.32
CA ARG A 265 -3.64 0.40 -16.19
C ARG A 265 -4.09 0.84 -14.80
N VAL A 266 -5.13 1.66 -14.75
CA VAL A 266 -5.77 2.07 -13.49
C VAL A 266 -7.00 1.22 -13.23
N ILE A 267 -7.08 0.58 -12.06
CA ILE A 267 -8.26 -0.14 -11.59
C ILE A 267 -9.15 0.81 -10.78
N THR A 268 -10.40 1.00 -11.21
CA THR A 268 -11.37 1.92 -10.57
C THR A 268 -12.63 1.23 -10.04
N GLY A 269 -12.81 -0.07 -10.27
CA GLY A 269 -13.98 -0.82 -9.78
C GLY A 269 -14.63 -1.74 -10.80
N SER A 270 -14.21 -1.70 -12.07
CA SER A 270 -14.52 -2.73 -13.08
C SER A 270 -13.24 -3.34 -13.61
N VAL A 271 -13.26 -4.63 -13.90
CA VAL A 271 -12.08 -5.38 -14.32
C VAL A 271 -12.35 -5.99 -15.69
N ASP A 272 -11.40 -5.77 -16.59
CA ASP A 272 -11.24 -6.55 -17.79
C ASP A 272 -9.97 -7.40 -17.63
N SER A 273 -10.15 -8.69 -17.40
CA SER A 273 -9.05 -9.64 -17.18
C SER A 273 -8.28 -9.99 -18.46
N SER A 274 -8.74 -9.53 -19.62
CA SER A 274 -8.05 -9.70 -20.91
C SER A 274 -6.95 -8.67 -21.17
N ALA A 275 -6.70 -7.80 -20.23
CA ALA A 275 -5.76 -6.69 -20.33
C ALA A 275 -4.31 -7.14 -20.56
N ASN A 276 -3.66 -6.59 -21.56
CA ASN A 276 -2.25 -6.83 -21.90
C ASN A 276 -1.27 -5.95 -21.10
N GLU A 277 -1.77 -5.07 -20.25
CA GLU A 277 -0.97 -4.21 -19.42
C GLU A 277 -0.18 -5.01 -18.40
N ARG A 278 0.97 -4.47 -18.03
CA ARG A 278 1.87 -5.09 -17.07
C ARG A 278 1.80 -4.48 -15.68
N ILE A 279 1.47 -3.19 -15.60
CA ILE A 279 1.46 -2.46 -14.32
C ILE A 279 0.04 -1.98 -14.05
N PHE A 280 -0.54 -2.51 -13.00
CA PHE A 280 -1.89 -2.18 -12.55
C PHE A 280 -1.78 -1.29 -11.30
N LEU A 281 -2.45 -0.13 -11.35
CA LEU A 281 -2.45 0.82 -10.24
C LEU A 281 -3.86 0.92 -9.65
N ALA A 282 -3.96 0.69 -8.36
CA ALA A 282 -5.23 0.77 -7.63
C ALA A 282 -5.07 1.50 -6.30
N THR A 283 -6.17 2.08 -5.81
CA THR A 283 -6.26 2.38 -4.38
C THR A 283 -6.71 1.12 -3.64
N TYR A 284 -6.31 0.98 -2.36
CA TYR A 284 -6.74 -0.16 -1.54
C TYR A 284 -8.27 -0.37 -1.55
N PRO A 285 -9.12 0.68 -1.34
CA PRO A 285 -10.56 0.51 -1.41
C PRO A 285 -11.09 0.09 -2.78
N ALA A 286 -10.45 0.54 -3.87
CA ALA A 286 -10.87 0.14 -5.22
C ALA A 286 -10.54 -1.34 -5.49
N MET A 287 -9.33 -1.78 -5.10
CA MET A 287 -8.92 -3.16 -5.28
C MET A 287 -9.71 -4.13 -4.40
N GLN A 288 -10.03 -3.74 -3.15
CA GLN A 288 -10.85 -4.54 -2.23
C GLN A 288 -12.21 -4.93 -2.81
N LYS A 289 -12.76 -4.12 -3.71
CA LYS A 289 -14.05 -4.40 -4.35
C LYS A 289 -13.98 -5.43 -5.47
N VAL A 290 -12.80 -5.63 -6.06
CA VAL A 290 -12.66 -6.40 -7.31
C VAL A 290 -11.58 -7.48 -7.28
N PHE A 291 -10.81 -7.62 -6.19
CA PHE A 291 -9.66 -8.54 -6.17
C PHE A 291 -10.05 -10.00 -6.47
N GLN A 292 -11.23 -10.44 -6.07
CA GLN A 292 -11.74 -11.78 -6.34
C GLN A 292 -12.13 -12.02 -7.82
N SER A 293 -12.15 -10.97 -8.66
CA SER A 293 -12.35 -11.11 -10.10
C SER A 293 -11.08 -11.54 -10.84
N PHE A 294 -9.96 -11.59 -10.16
CA PHE A 294 -8.68 -12.09 -10.66
C PHE A 294 -8.38 -13.45 -10.04
N ASP A 295 -7.69 -14.33 -10.74
CA ASP A 295 -7.17 -15.54 -10.12
C ASP A 295 -6.03 -15.23 -9.15
N VAL A 296 -5.75 -16.15 -8.24
CA VAL A 296 -4.75 -15.94 -7.17
C VAL A 296 -3.33 -15.74 -7.70
N GLY A 297 -3.03 -16.22 -8.89
CA GLY A 297 -1.73 -16.10 -9.57
C GLY A 297 -1.67 -14.99 -10.62
N PHE A 298 -2.69 -14.14 -10.72
CA PHE A 298 -2.74 -13.11 -11.77
C PHE A 298 -1.61 -12.08 -11.63
N PHE A 299 -1.30 -11.65 -10.41
CA PHE A 299 -0.21 -10.72 -10.13
C PHE A 299 1.01 -11.45 -9.59
N ASP A 300 2.14 -11.32 -10.29
CA ASP A 300 3.42 -11.90 -9.86
C ASP A 300 4.08 -11.06 -8.75
N LEU A 301 3.75 -9.76 -8.69
CA LEU A 301 4.24 -8.82 -7.69
C LEU A 301 3.13 -7.89 -7.20
N ILE A 302 3.01 -7.76 -5.89
CA ILE A 302 2.16 -6.78 -5.22
C ILE A 302 3.06 -5.80 -4.47
N VAL A 303 2.91 -4.53 -4.77
CA VAL A 303 3.58 -3.43 -4.07
C VAL A 303 2.55 -2.68 -3.24
N ALA A 304 2.81 -2.61 -1.94
CA ALA A 304 1.99 -1.89 -0.96
C ALA A 304 2.69 -0.59 -0.58
N ASP A 305 2.30 0.52 -1.19
CA ASP A 305 2.79 1.84 -0.78
C ASP A 305 2.07 2.33 0.47
N GLU A 306 2.80 3.00 1.36
CA GLU A 306 2.36 3.40 2.71
C GLU A 306 1.81 2.22 3.53
N SER A 307 2.54 1.11 3.53
CA SER A 307 2.19 -0.15 4.18
C SER A 307 2.28 -0.11 5.71
N HIS A 308 1.60 0.87 6.33
CA HIS A 308 1.53 1.02 7.77
C HIS A 308 0.23 0.41 8.36
N ARG A 309 0.07 0.49 9.69
CA ARG A 309 -0.91 -0.23 10.52
C ARG A 309 -2.33 -0.40 9.95
N SER A 310 -2.90 0.65 9.31
CA SER A 310 -4.28 0.63 8.81
C SER A 310 -4.49 -0.31 7.62
N VAL A 311 -3.46 -0.49 6.80
CA VAL A 311 -3.52 -1.32 5.59
C VAL A 311 -3.71 -2.79 5.92
N TYR A 312 -2.97 -3.31 6.90
CA TYR A 312 -3.08 -4.74 7.27
C TYR A 312 -4.44 -5.09 7.88
N ASN A 313 -4.93 -4.28 8.81
CA ASN A 313 -6.16 -4.58 9.54
C ASN A 313 -7.40 -4.57 8.63
N VAL A 314 -7.40 -3.73 7.60
CA VAL A 314 -8.55 -3.55 6.69
C VAL A 314 -8.41 -4.36 5.40
N TYR A 315 -7.20 -4.48 4.86
CA TYR A 315 -6.95 -5.06 3.54
C TYR A 315 -6.09 -6.34 3.58
N GLY A 316 -5.95 -6.96 4.75
CA GLY A 316 -5.12 -8.17 4.93
C GLY A 316 -5.54 -9.34 4.04
N ASP A 317 -6.83 -9.46 3.73
CA ASP A 317 -7.35 -10.50 2.86
C ASP A 317 -6.85 -10.38 1.42
N LEU A 318 -6.68 -9.16 0.91
CA LEU A 318 -6.11 -8.90 -0.40
C LEU A 318 -4.66 -9.45 -0.51
N PHE A 319 -3.84 -9.21 0.53
CA PHE A 319 -2.47 -9.71 0.56
C PHE A 319 -2.36 -11.23 0.76
N ARG A 320 -3.37 -11.83 1.37
CA ARG A 320 -3.45 -13.30 1.53
C ARG A 320 -3.95 -13.97 0.26
N TYR A 321 -4.87 -13.33 -0.44
CA TYR A 321 -5.51 -13.86 -1.63
C TYR A 321 -4.52 -14.10 -2.77
N PHE A 322 -3.69 -13.10 -3.10
CA PHE A 322 -2.76 -13.22 -4.22
C PHE A 322 -1.47 -13.93 -3.83
N ASP A 323 -1.09 -14.92 -4.63
CA ASP A 323 0.13 -15.69 -4.46
C ASP A 323 1.30 -15.08 -5.28
N GLY A 324 1.52 -13.78 -5.18
CA GLY A 324 2.65 -13.05 -5.78
C GLY A 324 3.77 -12.75 -4.79
N LEU A 325 4.89 -12.24 -5.30
CA LEU A 325 5.89 -11.57 -4.48
C LEU A 325 5.27 -10.31 -3.87
N GLN A 326 5.64 -9.94 -2.65
CA GLN A 326 5.06 -8.79 -1.96
C GLN A 326 6.13 -7.85 -1.43
N ILE A 327 5.95 -6.56 -1.68
CA ILE A 327 6.84 -5.51 -1.20
C ILE A 327 6.03 -4.46 -0.47
N GLY A 328 6.34 -4.24 0.80
CA GLY A 328 5.85 -3.10 1.56
C GLY A 328 6.81 -1.92 1.42
N LEU A 329 6.26 -0.74 1.14
CA LEU A 329 6.99 0.52 1.15
C LEU A 329 6.40 1.41 2.24
N THR A 330 7.22 2.00 3.09
CA THR A 330 6.76 2.96 4.10
C THR A 330 7.81 4.01 4.42
N ALA A 331 7.32 5.22 4.76
CA ALA A 331 8.15 6.27 5.33
C ALA A 331 8.12 6.28 6.86
N THR A 332 7.28 5.45 7.47
CA THR A 332 7.14 5.37 8.91
C THR A 332 8.45 4.88 9.53
N PRO A 333 9.05 5.63 10.48
CA PRO A 333 10.26 5.17 11.17
C PRO A 333 10.03 3.80 11.84
N VAL A 334 11.06 2.95 11.84
CA VAL A 334 11.00 1.54 12.31
C VAL A 334 10.35 1.41 13.69
N LYS A 335 10.69 2.29 14.63
CA LYS A 335 10.13 2.30 16.00
C LYS A 335 8.61 2.51 16.09
N PHE A 336 7.96 2.92 15.00
CA PHE A 336 6.51 3.14 14.93
C PHE A 336 5.80 2.14 14.01
N ILE A 337 6.55 1.25 13.38
CA ILE A 337 5.99 0.14 12.61
C ILE A 337 5.44 -0.89 13.60
N THR A 338 4.22 -1.35 13.33
CA THR A 338 3.60 -2.35 14.21
C THR A 338 4.14 -3.74 13.93
N LYS A 339 4.12 -4.59 14.95
CA LYS A 339 4.45 -6.01 14.86
C LYS A 339 3.70 -6.71 13.71
N ASN A 340 2.42 -6.43 13.55
CA ASN A 340 1.60 -6.98 12.46
C ASN A 340 2.14 -6.65 11.06
N THR A 341 2.76 -5.47 10.86
CA THR A 341 3.38 -5.10 9.58
C THR A 341 4.64 -5.93 9.35
N PHE A 342 5.47 -6.11 10.37
CA PHE A 342 6.66 -6.97 10.25
C PHE A 342 6.28 -8.43 10.00
N GLU A 343 5.26 -8.94 10.66
CA GLU A 343 4.70 -10.29 10.44
C GLU A 343 4.14 -10.43 9.00
N LEU A 344 3.40 -9.44 8.51
CA LEU A 344 2.88 -9.45 7.13
C LEU A 344 3.99 -9.62 6.10
N PHE A 345 5.09 -8.90 6.27
CA PHE A 345 6.23 -8.93 5.33
C PHE A 345 7.32 -9.92 5.75
N LEU A 346 7.05 -10.79 6.73
CA LEU A 346 7.95 -11.83 7.23
C LEU A 346 9.35 -11.27 7.57
N CYS A 347 9.36 -10.15 8.28
CA CYS A 347 10.58 -9.51 8.76
C CYS A 347 11.02 -10.18 10.07
N GLU A 348 12.19 -10.78 10.07
CA GLU A 348 12.80 -11.39 11.25
C GLU A 348 13.31 -10.30 12.20
N ASP A 349 13.20 -10.52 13.51
CA ASP A 349 13.64 -9.59 14.56
C ASP A 349 13.10 -8.16 14.39
N GLU A 350 11.92 -8.00 13.77
CA GLU A 350 11.32 -6.69 13.47
C GLU A 350 12.26 -5.77 12.65
N LYS A 351 13.13 -6.36 11.83
CA LYS A 351 14.06 -5.62 10.97
C LYS A 351 13.54 -5.59 9.53
N PRO A 352 13.38 -4.39 8.92
CA PRO A 352 13.01 -4.29 7.52
C PRO A 352 14.13 -4.85 6.61
N THR A 353 13.76 -5.30 5.42
CA THR A 353 14.71 -5.80 4.40
C THR A 353 15.70 -4.70 3.99
N ALA A 354 15.22 -3.48 3.82
CA ALA A 354 16.05 -2.31 3.57
C ALA A 354 15.56 -1.13 4.42
N TYR A 355 16.51 -0.38 4.93
CA TYR A 355 16.26 0.80 5.76
C TYR A 355 17.14 1.97 5.32
N TYR A 356 16.51 3.12 5.15
CA TYR A 356 17.20 4.39 4.98
C TYR A 356 16.42 5.48 5.69
N GLY A 357 16.88 5.82 6.89
CA GLY A 357 16.19 6.70 7.83
C GLY A 357 16.36 8.17 7.48
N LEU A 358 15.69 8.97 8.28
CA LEU A 358 15.70 10.40 8.16
C LEU A 358 17.07 11.00 8.55
N GLU A 359 17.65 10.49 9.62
CA GLU A 359 18.96 10.95 10.10
C GLU A 359 20.06 10.61 9.10
N ASP A 360 20.00 9.40 8.51
CA ASP A 360 20.93 8.98 7.46
C ASP A 360 20.84 9.93 6.25
N ALA A 361 19.61 10.24 5.82
CA ALA A 361 19.36 11.10 4.67
C ALA A 361 19.82 12.56 4.90
N ILE A 362 19.77 13.06 6.15
CA ILE A 362 20.32 14.39 6.50
C ILE A 362 21.85 14.35 6.55
N ASN A 363 22.42 13.32 7.18
CA ASN A 363 23.86 13.16 7.29
C ASN A 363 24.52 13.03 5.91
N ASP A 364 23.85 12.32 5.00
CA ASP A 364 24.28 12.16 3.60
C ASP A 364 23.93 13.38 2.72
N SER A 365 23.35 14.45 3.30
CA SER A 365 22.95 15.69 2.61
C SER A 365 21.91 15.49 1.49
N TRP A 366 21.05 14.46 1.59
CA TRP A 366 19.94 14.25 0.67
C TRP A 366 18.62 14.89 1.15
N LEU A 367 18.55 15.27 2.43
CA LEU A 367 17.43 16.00 3.01
C LEU A 367 17.97 17.15 3.86
N THR A 368 17.22 18.25 3.92
CA THR A 368 17.59 19.43 4.70
C THR A 368 17.30 19.24 6.20
N LYS A 369 18.08 19.90 7.04
CA LYS A 369 17.74 20.11 8.44
C LYS A 369 16.54 21.05 8.54
N TRP A 370 15.84 21.02 9.67
CA TRP A 370 14.74 21.96 9.94
C TRP A 370 14.96 22.67 11.26
N LYS A 371 14.36 23.85 11.37
CA LYS A 371 14.26 24.58 12.62
C LYS A 371 12.81 24.57 13.07
N VAL A 372 12.55 24.26 14.33
CA VAL A 372 11.22 24.35 14.93
C VAL A 372 11.16 25.66 15.70
N ILE A 373 10.10 26.43 15.47
CA ILE A 373 9.76 27.60 16.25
C ILE A 373 8.39 27.30 16.86
N ASP A 374 8.32 27.31 18.18
CA ASP A 374 7.09 27.04 18.93
C ASP A 374 6.47 28.37 19.39
N TYR A 375 5.27 28.64 18.91
CA TYR A 375 4.48 29.79 19.29
C TYR A 375 3.25 29.31 20.05
N THR A 376 3.27 29.47 21.39
CA THR A 376 2.15 29.07 22.23
C THR A 376 1.58 30.30 22.90
N THR A 377 0.29 30.60 22.69
CA THR A 377 -0.41 31.65 23.41
C THR A 377 -0.77 31.19 24.82
N THR A 378 -0.98 32.15 25.73
CA THR A 378 -1.42 31.86 27.11
C THR A 378 -2.73 31.06 27.11
N PHE A 379 -3.66 31.36 26.20
CA PHE A 379 -4.92 30.64 26.03
C PHE A 379 -4.73 29.19 25.60
N MET A 380 -3.79 28.91 24.72
CA MET A 380 -3.50 27.52 24.30
C MET A 380 -2.83 26.70 25.41
N ARG A 381 -2.16 27.35 26.36
CA ARG A 381 -1.52 26.67 27.50
C ARG A 381 -2.46 26.44 28.67
N HIS A 382 -3.30 27.41 28.99
CA HIS A 382 -4.08 27.45 30.23
C HIS A 382 -5.60 27.36 30.03
N GLY A 383 -6.09 27.37 28.79
CA GLY A 383 -7.52 27.49 28.53
C GLY A 383 -8.04 28.93 28.67
N ILE A 384 -9.32 29.10 28.53
CA ILE A 384 -10.01 30.36 28.86
C ILE A 384 -10.83 30.09 30.12
N LYS A 385 -10.42 30.71 31.23
CA LYS A 385 -11.16 30.62 32.49
C LYS A 385 -11.74 31.97 32.82
N LEU A 386 -12.92 31.97 33.38
CA LEU A 386 -13.64 33.21 33.78
C LEU A 386 -12.74 34.12 34.64
N GLU A 387 -11.94 33.51 35.55
CA GLU A 387 -11.01 34.18 36.42
C GLU A 387 -9.81 34.86 35.70
N THR A 388 -9.57 34.49 34.45
CA THR A 388 -8.47 35.04 33.63
C THR A 388 -8.90 36.13 32.68
N LEU A 389 -10.22 36.39 32.57
CA LEU A 389 -10.76 37.46 31.75
C LEU A 389 -10.52 38.83 32.43
N THR A 390 -10.05 39.78 31.65
CA THR A 390 -9.88 41.16 32.14
C THR A 390 -11.24 41.84 32.28
N ALA A 391 -11.31 42.86 33.18
CA ALA A 391 -12.52 43.63 33.37
C ALA A 391 -13.08 44.25 32.05
N LYS A 392 -12.21 44.58 31.10
CA LYS A 392 -12.57 45.08 29.80
C LYS A 392 -13.25 43.99 28.94
N GLN A 393 -12.75 42.77 28.97
CA GLN A 393 -13.31 41.62 28.24
C GLN A 393 -14.65 41.19 28.83
N LEU A 394 -14.82 41.26 30.16
CA LEU A 394 -16.09 41.01 30.82
C LEU A 394 -17.15 42.05 30.42
N ALA A 395 -16.77 43.34 30.40
CA ALA A 395 -17.66 44.41 29.98
C ALA A 395 -18.07 44.28 28.49
N GLU A 396 -17.15 43.85 27.60
CA GLU A 396 -17.47 43.61 26.19
C GLU A 396 -18.41 42.41 25.99
N LEU A 397 -18.35 41.38 26.82
CA LEU A 397 -19.27 40.25 26.81
C LEU A 397 -20.66 40.65 27.30
N GLU A 398 -20.72 41.42 28.40
CA GLU A 398 -21.99 41.96 28.92
C GLU A 398 -22.67 42.90 27.91
N GLU A 399 -21.89 43.75 27.21
CA GLU A 399 -22.41 44.66 26.19
C GLU A 399 -23.00 43.91 24.98
N LYS A 400 -22.44 42.71 24.66
CA LYS A 400 -22.94 41.82 23.62
C LYS A 400 -24.11 40.95 24.08
N GLY A 401 -24.47 40.98 25.36
CA GLY A 401 -25.53 40.15 25.94
C GLY A 401 -25.14 38.68 26.08
N GLU A 402 -23.85 38.41 26.12
CA GLU A 402 -23.32 37.05 26.26
C GLU A 402 -23.02 36.76 27.74
N ASP A 403 -23.38 35.56 28.21
CA ASP A 403 -23.18 35.15 29.60
C ASP A 403 -21.70 34.75 29.82
N PRO A 404 -20.92 35.48 30.64
CA PRO A 404 -19.53 35.19 30.90
C PRO A 404 -19.26 33.80 31.49
N GLN A 405 -20.25 33.17 32.16
CA GLN A 405 -20.12 31.82 32.72
C GLN A 405 -20.05 30.72 31.64
N GLN A 406 -20.45 31.01 30.41
CA GLN A 406 -20.32 30.08 29.27
C GLN A 406 -18.92 30.05 28.66
N TYR A 407 -18.00 30.90 29.14
CA TYR A 407 -16.62 31.03 28.63
C TYR A 407 -15.60 30.34 29.55
N ASP A 408 -15.90 29.14 30.01
CA ASP A 408 -14.93 28.27 30.70
C ASP A 408 -14.52 27.13 29.77
N PHE A 409 -13.36 27.28 29.11
CA PHE A 409 -12.88 26.33 28.11
C PHE A 409 -11.51 25.78 28.50
N GLU A 410 -11.42 24.46 28.58
CA GLU A 410 -10.13 23.79 28.74
C GLU A 410 -9.26 23.93 27.48
N PRO A 411 -7.92 23.88 27.59
CA PRO A 411 -7.01 23.99 26.44
C PRO A 411 -7.36 23.07 25.27
N THR A 412 -7.96 21.92 25.56
CA THR A 412 -8.36 20.93 24.55
C THR A 412 -9.64 21.31 23.80
N GLU A 413 -10.41 22.28 24.28
CA GLU A 413 -11.67 22.76 23.70
C GLU A 413 -11.46 24.01 22.85
N ILE A 414 -10.38 24.76 23.11
CA ILE A 414 -9.98 25.88 22.25
C ILE A 414 -9.70 25.36 20.85
N ASP A 415 -10.27 26.04 19.85
CA ASP A 415 -10.29 25.66 18.42
C ASP A 415 -11.10 24.40 18.05
N LYS A 416 -11.76 23.74 19.01
CA LYS A 416 -12.83 22.78 18.69
C LYS A 416 -14.20 23.42 18.66
N VAL A 417 -14.48 24.23 19.68
CA VAL A 417 -15.76 24.88 19.92
C VAL A 417 -15.64 26.37 19.71
N VAL A 418 -14.51 26.98 20.06
CA VAL A 418 -14.25 28.41 19.97
C VAL A 418 -13.02 28.69 19.11
N TYR A 419 -13.25 29.33 17.96
CA TYR A 419 -12.19 29.84 17.10
C TYR A 419 -11.82 31.26 17.51
N ASN A 420 -10.72 31.44 18.21
CA ASN A 420 -10.22 32.77 18.54
C ASN A 420 -9.53 33.42 17.33
N LYS A 421 -10.19 34.42 16.73
CA LYS A 421 -9.68 35.18 15.58
C LYS A 421 -8.28 35.77 15.85
N ASP A 422 -8.03 36.24 17.05
CA ASP A 422 -6.77 36.90 17.38
C ASP A 422 -5.62 35.89 17.49
N THR A 423 -5.87 34.70 18.04
CA THR A 423 -4.88 33.60 18.01
C THR A 423 -4.55 33.21 16.57
N ASN A 424 -5.56 33.13 15.72
CA ASN A 424 -5.34 32.77 14.31
C ASN A 424 -4.68 33.89 13.49
N ARG A 425 -4.92 35.16 13.81
CA ARG A 425 -4.14 36.29 13.28
C ARG A 425 -2.67 36.19 13.64
N ILE A 426 -2.37 35.86 14.90
CA ILE A 426 -1.00 35.66 15.38
C ILE A 426 -0.28 34.56 14.59
N ILE A 427 -0.94 33.44 14.31
CA ILE A 427 -0.37 32.35 13.48
C ILE A 427 0.03 32.89 12.10
N ILE A 428 -0.83 33.69 11.47
CA ILE A 428 -0.58 34.29 10.16
C ILE A 428 0.54 35.33 10.21
N ILE A 429 0.60 36.16 11.26
CA ILE A 429 1.65 37.15 11.46
C ILE A 429 3.02 36.45 11.57
N TYR A 430 3.14 35.48 12.47
CA TYR A 430 4.39 34.76 12.64
C TYR A 430 4.83 34.03 11.38
N GLN A 431 3.89 33.47 10.61
CA GLN A 431 4.20 32.89 9.31
C GLN A 431 4.77 33.94 8.34
N ALA A 432 4.23 35.17 8.35
CA ALA A 432 4.67 36.25 7.47
C ALA A 432 5.98 36.91 7.92
N GLU A 433 6.25 36.98 9.23
CA GLU A 433 7.41 37.66 9.81
C GLU A 433 8.63 36.73 9.98
N ASP A 434 8.43 35.56 10.55
CA ASP A 434 9.50 34.63 10.91
C ASP A 434 9.67 33.49 9.90
N GLY A 435 8.71 33.34 8.97
CA GLY A 435 8.79 32.33 7.91
C GLY A 435 9.92 32.64 6.93
N ILE A 436 10.51 31.56 6.38
CA ILE A 436 11.48 31.68 5.30
C ILE A 436 10.82 32.36 4.10
N ARG A 437 11.45 33.41 3.58
CA ARG A 437 10.98 34.18 2.44
C ARG A 437 11.42 33.53 1.13
N ASP A 438 10.90 34.07 0.02
CA ASP A 438 11.35 33.72 -1.31
C ASP A 438 12.83 34.11 -1.55
N VAL A 439 13.39 33.66 -2.67
CA VAL A 439 14.80 33.93 -3.03
C VAL A 439 15.17 35.41 -3.10
N TYR A 440 14.18 36.28 -3.28
CA TYR A 440 14.37 37.73 -3.32
C TYR A 440 14.13 38.40 -1.96
N GLY A 441 13.69 37.66 -0.94
CA GLY A 441 13.35 38.16 0.38
C GLY A 441 12.10 39.05 0.41
N GLN A 442 11.31 39.07 -0.66
CA GLN A 442 10.20 39.99 -0.83
C GLN A 442 8.86 39.43 -0.34
N THR A 443 8.59 38.16 -0.63
CA THR A 443 7.35 37.51 -0.25
C THR A 443 7.57 36.28 0.64
N ILE A 444 6.51 35.79 1.27
CA ILE A 444 6.54 34.54 2.03
C ILE A 444 6.92 33.42 1.04
N GLY A 445 7.90 32.61 1.40
CA GLY A 445 8.27 31.43 0.64
C GLY A 445 7.13 30.41 0.62
N LYS A 446 7.16 29.47 -0.31
CA LYS A 446 6.09 28.48 -0.50
C LYS A 446 5.83 27.70 0.81
N SER A 447 4.59 27.72 1.27
CA SER A 447 4.22 27.35 2.63
C SER A 447 2.96 26.49 2.68
N ILE A 448 2.89 25.60 3.68
CA ILE A 448 1.66 24.88 4.03
C ILE A 448 1.25 25.20 5.47
N ILE A 449 -0.02 25.59 5.67
CA ILE A 449 -0.65 25.67 6.98
C ILE A 449 -1.57 24.46 7.14
N PHE A 450 -1.35 23.64 8.15
CA PHE A 450 -2.18 22.51 8.47
C PHE A 450 -3.28 22.92 9.45
N ALA A 451 -4.50 23.08 8.93
CA ALA A 451 -5.67 23.46 9.69
C ALA A 451 -6.36 22.24 10.32
N ARG A 452 -7.17 22.48 11.34
CA ARG A 452 -7.89 21.45 12.10
C ARG A 452 -9.04 20.82 11.32
N ASN A 453 -9.85 21.66 10.66
CA ASN A 453 -11.01 21.28 9.85
C ASN A 453 -11.24 22.33 8.76
N HIS A 454 -12.22 22.09 7.89
CA HIS A 454 -12.59 22.99 6.80
C HIS A 454 -12.92 24.40 7.24
N GLN A 455 -13.74 24.56 8.27
CA GLN A 455 -14.13 25.89 8.78
C GLN A 455 -12.92 26.68 9.29
N HIS A 456 -12.01 26.03 9.99
CA HIS A 456 -10.75 26.63 10.43
C HIS A 456 -9.89 27.06 9.23
N ALA A 457 -9.78 26.22 8.20
CA ALA A 457 -9.04 26.55 7.00
C ALA A 457 -9.60 27.76 6.26
N VAL A 458 -10.93 27.83 6.11
CA VAL A 458 -11.63 28.97 5.49
C VAL A 458 -11.41 30.25 6.30
N MET A 459 -11.49 30.18 7.64
CA MET A 459 -11.25 31.34 8.51
C MET A 459 -9.80 31.83 8.40
N LEU A 460 -8.80 30.95 8.41
CA LEU A 460 -7.41 31.33 8.24
C LEU A 460 -7.17 32.03 6.88
N ARG A 461 -7.79 31.54 5.82
CA ARG A 461 -7.73 32.19 4.51
C ARG A 461 -8.36 33.59 4.54
N GLN A 462 -9.56 33.72 5.10
CA GLN A 462 -10.22 35.03 5.22
C GLN A 462 -9.36 36.04 6.01
N LEU A 463 -8.80 35.61 7.13
CA LEU A 463 -7.89 36.45 7.93
C LEU A 463 -6.64 36.85 7.14
N PHE A 464 -6.06 35.93 6.36
CA PHE A 464 -4.92 36.23 5.49
C PHE A 464 -5.29 37.29 4.44
N ASP A 465 -6.41 37.13 3.75
CA ASP A 465 -6.89 38.07 2.72
C ASP A 465 -7.22 39.46 3.33
N GLU A 466 -7.78 39.50 4.56
CA GLU A 466 -8.02 40.75 5.31
C GLU A 466 -6.70 41.45 5.69
N MET A 467 -5.68 40.71 6.10
CA MET A 467 -4.43 41.27 6.60
C MET A 467 -3.46 41.63 5.47
N TYR A 468 -3.52 40.91 4.35
CA TYR A 468 -2.61 41.06 3.22
C TYR A 468 -3.35 41.24 1.89
N PRO A 469 -4.20 42.29 1.73
CA PRO A 469 -5.04 42.47 0.54
C PRO A 469 -4.21 42.68 -0.74
N GLN A 470 -2.93 43.07 -0.63
CA GLN A 470 -2.02 43.22 -1.76
C GLN A 470 -1.77 41.93 -2.54
N TYR A 471 -2.01 40.75 -1.96
CA TYR A 471 -1.84 39.46 -2.65
C TYR A 471 -3.07 39.02 -3.46
N GLY A 472 -4.19 39.76 -3.43
CA GLY A 472 -5.32 39.61 -4.34
C GLY A 472 -6.08 38.29 -4.31
N GLY A 473 -6.03 37.53 -3.20
CA GLY A 473 -6.80 36.30 -2.99
C GLY A 473 -6.30 35.04 -3.72
N ASN A 474 -5.33 35.15 -4.64
CA ASN A 474 -4.76 34.02 -5.37
C ASN A 474 -3.52 33.42 -4.68
N PHE A 475 -2.89 34.19 -3.80
CA PHE A 475 -1.68 33.80 -3.09
C PHE A 475 -1.93 32.71 -2.03
N CYS A 476 -3.08 32.79 -1.37
CA CYS A 476 -3.49 31.88 -0.31
C CYS A 476 -4.77 31.14 -0.69
N GLN A 477 -4.76 29.81 -0.70
CA GLN A 477 -5.93 28.99 -1.02
C GLN A 477 -6.12 27.84 -0.04
N VAL A 478 -7.38 27.47 0.20
CA VAL A 478 -7.73 26.24 0.92
C VAL A 478 -7.70 25.08 -0.04
N ILE A 479 -6.95 24.04 0.33
CA ILE A 479 -6.84 22.80 -0.45
C ILE A 479 -7.31 21.65 0.44
N ASP A 480 -8.57 21.26 0.28
CA ASP A 480 -9.17 20.15 1.00
C ASP A 480 -10.21 19.41 0.13
N THR A 481 -10.80 18.35 0.68
CA THR A 481 -11.75 17.48 -0.04
C THR A 481 -13.10 18.15 -0.33
N TYR A 482 -13.39 19.31 0.24
CA TYR A 482 -14.64 20.05 0.04
C TYR A 482 -14.60 20.96 -1.19
N ASP A 483 -13.42 21.37 -1.67
CA ASP A 483 -13.29 22.16 -2.89
C ASP A 483 -13.25 21.23 -4.13
N PRO A 484 -14.22 21.33 -5.05
CA PRO A 484 -14.21 20.55 -6.30
C PRO A 484 -12.97 20.80 -7.17
N ARG A 485 -12.27 21.94 -6.99
CA ARG A 485 -11.06 22.32 -7.70
C ARG A 485 -9.77 21.86 -6.98
N ALA A 486 -9.89 21.06 -5.92
CA ALA A 486 -8.74 20.68 -5.08
C ALA A 486 -7.58 20.08 -5.89
N GLU A 487 -7.87 19.22 -6.89
CA GLU A 487 -6.84 18.65 -7.76
C GLU A 487 -6.14 19.73 -8.59
N GLN A 488 -6.88 20.68 -9.15
CA GLN A 488 -6.32 21.81 -9.89
C GLN A 488 -5.47 22.70 -8.98
N LEU A 489 -5.96 23.03 -7.78
CA LEU A 489 -5.21 23.84 -6.80
C LEU A 489 -3.91 23.15 -6.36
N ILE A 490 -3.89 21.82 -6.27
CA ILE A 490 -2.66 21.06 -6.02
C ILE A 490 -1.69 21.19 -7.19
N ASP A 491 -2.17 21.10 -8.43
CA ASP A 491 -1.32 21.27 -9.62
C ASP A 491 -0.82 22.72 -9.75
N ASP A 492 -1.65 23.72 -9.44
CA ASP A 492 -1.25 25.14 -9.36
C ASP A 492 -0.18 25.35 -8.26
N PHE A 493 -0.37 24.73 -7.07
CA PHE A 493 0.60 24.81 -5.97
C PHE A 493 1.94 24.13 -6.30
N LYS A 494 1.94 23.13 -7.16
CA LYS A 494 3.19 22.51 -7.68
C LYS A 494 3.92 23.38 -8.69
N GLY A 495 3.25 24.37 -9.29
CA GLY A 495 3.83 25.20 -10.35
C GLY A 495 3.95 24.49 -11.72
N ASN A 496 3.29 23.35 -11.90
CA ASN A 496 3.36 22.53 -13.12
C ASN A 496 2.42 22.95 -14.24
N ALA A 497 1.57 23.94 -14.02
CA ALA A 497 0.64 24.43 -15.04
C ALA A 497 1.33 25.46 -15.93
N ASP A 498 1.92 25.03 -17.03
CA ASP A 498 2.34 25.84 -18.20
C ASP A 498 2.97 27.24 -17.92
N GLY A 499 3.62 27.43 -16.76
CA GLY A 499 4.29 28.68 -16.37
C GLY A 499 3.34 29.86 -16.07
N LYS A 500 2.04 29.64 -15.98
CA LYS A 500 1.03 30.70 -15.88
C LYS A 500 0.49 31.01 -14.48
N ASN A 501 0.72 30.17 -13.47
CA ASN A 501 0.11 30.37 -12.15
C ASN A 501 1.06 30.12 -10.97
N ASP A 502 2.20 30.78 -10.94
CA ASP A 502 3.13 30.78 -9.80
C ASP A 502 2.67 31.71 -8.64
N GLN A 503 1.40 32.09 -8.65
CA GLN A 503 0.84 33.00 -7.64
C GLN A 503 0.48 32.30 -6.34
N LEU A 504 0.14 30.99 -6.38
CA LEU A 504 -0.25 30.23 -5.20
C LEU A 504 0.99 29.81 -4.40
N LYS A 505 1.31 30.55 -3.34
CA LYS A 505 2.47 30.29 -2.46
C LYS A 505 2.07 29.75 -1.10
N LEU A 506 0.84 29.98 -0.64
CA LEU A 506 0.36 29.58 0.66
C LEU A 506 -0.84 28.64 0.52
N ALA A 507 -0.66 27.37 0.84
CA ALA A 507 -1.71 26.37 0.86
C ALA A 507 -2.19 26.13 2.30
N ILE A 508 -3.50 26.22 2.56
CA ILE A 508 -4.09 25.84 3.84
C ILE A 508 -4.80 24.51 3.64
N SER A 509 -4.38 23.45 4.37
CA SER A 509 -4.92 22.12 4.18
C SER A 509 -5.33 21.47 5.48
N VAL A 510 -6.39 20.67 5.43
CA VAL A 510 -6.84 19.87 6.58
C VAL A 510 -6.08 18.55 6.63
N ASP A 511 -6.16 17.76 5.57
CA ASP A 511 -5.57 16.42 5.47
C ASP A 511 -4.98 16.10 4.07
N MET A 512 -5.39 16.78 3.01
CA MET A 512 -5.01 16.44 1.64
C MET A 512 -3.51 16.57 1.36
N LEU A 513 -2.85 17.54 1.98
CA LEU A 513 -1.42 17.80 1.79
C LEU A 513 -0.53 17.12 2.85
N ASP A 514 -1.11 16.39 3.81
CA ASP A 514 -0.35 15.64 4.83
C ASP A 514 0.53 14.59 4.17
N THR A 515 0.02 13.94 3.11
CA THR A 515 0.72 12.91 2.34
C THR A 515 0.52 13.15 0.84
N GLY A 516 1.41 12.62 0.01
CA GLY A 516 1.14 12.46 -1.43
C GLY A 516 1.49 13.62 -2.35
N ILE A 517 1.93 14.78 -1.89
CA ILE A 517 2.40 15.83 -2.78
C ILE A 517 3.93 15.88 -2.87
N ASP A 518 4.41 16.22 -4.04
CA ASP A 518 5.83 16.44 -4.33
C ASP A 518 6.04 17.89 -4.78
N VAL A 519 6.44 18.74 -3.84
CA VAL A 519 6.76 20.16 -4.07
C VAL A 519 8.06 20.48 -3.33
N PRO A 520 9.21 20.37 -3.97
CA PRO A 520 10.53 20.62 -3.36
C PRO A 520 10.70 22.03 -2.80
N GLU A 521 9.98 22.99 -3.36
CA GLU A 521 10.05 24.42 -3.04
C GLU A 521 9.38 24.80 -1.71
N ILE A 522 8.73 23.87 -1.01
CA ILE A 522 8.10 24.15 0.28
C ILE A 522 9.19 24.38 1.33
N VAL A 523 9.19 25.59 1.90
CA VAL A 523 10.17 26.02 2.92
C VAL A 523 9.56 26.24 4.29
N ASN A 524 8.25 26.42 4.39
CA ASN A 524 7.57 26.63 5.67
C ASN A 524 6.43 25.64 5.87
N LEU A 525 6.35 25.07 7.07
CA LEU A 525 5.26 24.22 7.52
C LEU A 525 4.71 24.76 8.83
N VAL A 526 3.45 25.15 8.84
CA VAL A 526 2.76 25.71 10.00
C VAL A 526 1.74 24.72 10.52
N PHE A 527 1.85 24.32 11.76
CA PHE A 527 0.95 23.38 12.40
C PHE A 527 -0.08 24.15 13.24
N ALA A 528 -1.18 24.57 12.62
CA ALA A 528 -2.30 25.25 13.29
C ALA A 528 -3.30 24.25 13.92
N LYS A 529 -2.85 23.04 14.19
CA LYS A 529 -3.62 21.98 14.85
C LYS A 529 -2.71 21.08 15.69
N PRO A 530 -3.20 20.50 16.81
CA PRO A 530 -2.45 19.48 17.54
C PRO A 530 -2.33 18.20 16.71
N ILE A 531 -1.15 17.62 16.64
CA ILE A 531 -0.90 16.37 15.93
C ILE A 531 -0.70 15.25 16.94
N LYS A 532 -1.69 14.36 17.04
CA LYS A 532 -1.66 13.23 17.96
C LYS A 532 -0.90 12.00 17.42
N SER A 533 -0.78 11.89 16.09
CA SER A 533 -0.10 10.77 15.45
C SER A 533 1.32 11.16 15.07
N GLN A 534 2.31 10.49 15.67
CA GLN A 534 3.72 10.69 15.33
C GLN A 534 4.01 10.35 13.87
N VAL A 535 3.37 9.31 13.32
CA VAL A 535 3.52 8.93 11.91
C VAL A 535 3.07 10.07 10.99
N LYS A 536 1.89 10.64 11.29
CA LYS A 536 1.34 11.78 10.54
C LYS A 536 2.26 13.00 10.62
N PHE A 537 2.79 13.28 11.81
CA PHE A 537 3.76 14.36 12.03
C PHE A 537 4.99 14.21 11.13
N TRP A 538 5.60 13.02 11.09
CA TRP A 538 6.77 12.78 10.27
C TRP A 538 6.48 12.85 8.76
N GLN A 539 5.30 12.43 8.34
CA GLN A 539 4.86 12.57 6.95
C GLN A 539 4.70 14.04 6.53
N MET A 540 4.11 14.86 7.42
CA MET A 540 3.93 16.29 7.21
C MET A 540 5.27 17.04 7.19
N ILE A 541 6.16 16.80 8.15
CA ILE A 541 7.53 17.36 8.17
C ILE A 541 8.28 16.99 6.88
N GLY A 542 8.09 15.79 6.38
CA GLY A 542 8.71 15.32 5.14
C GLY A 542 8.35 16.14 3.89
N ARG A 543 7.35 17.06 3.96
CA ARG A 543 6.99 17.93 2.83
C ARG A 543 7.97 19.09 2.63
N GLY A 544 8.49 19.68 3.69
CA GLY A 544 9.38 20.85 3.63
C GLY A 544 10.87 20.52 3.74
N ARG A 545 11.30 19.29 3.36
CA ARG A 545 12.68 18.84 3.60
C ARG A 545 13.43 18.42 2.35
N ARG A 546 12.85 18.62 1.20
CA ARG A 546 13.49 18.30 -0.07
C ARG A 546 14.52 19.33 -0.45
N LEU A 547 15.57 18.87 -1.09
CA LEU A 547 16.51 19.76 -1.74
C LEU A 547 15.85 20.40 -2.97
N SER A 548 16.03 21.70 -3.13
CA SER A 548 15.65 22.46 -4.30
C SER A 548 16.82 23.38 -4.63
N GLU A 549 17.74 22.88 -5.46
CA GLU A 549 18.97 23.60 -5.85
C GLU A 549 18.67 24.93 -6.56
N ASP A 550 17.52 24.98 -7.25
CA ASP A 550 17.09 26.16 -8.00
C ASP A 550 16.51 27.26 -7.09
N LEU A 551 16.21 26.97 -5.82
CA LEU A 551 15.53 27.92 -4.95
C LEU A 551 16.49 28.85 -4.22
N TYR A 552 17.57 28.33 -3.61
CA TYR A 552 18.55 29.11 -2.83
C TYR A 552 20.00 28.79 -3.22
N GLY A 553 20.22 28.03 -4.28
CA GLY A 553 21.54 27.55 -4.71
C GLY A 553 21.93 26.23 -4.08
N PRO A 554 23.06 25.66 -4.50
CA PRO A 554 23.58 24.40 -3.95
C PRO A 554 24.09 24.64 -2.53
N GLY A 555 23.43 24.03 -1.53
CA GLY A 555 23.90 24.15 -0.14
C GLY A 555 22.96 23.51 0.86
#